data_34d6bce8bbc4d572eefd6a36c676cafb
#
_entry.id   34d6bce8bbc4d572eefd6a36c676cafb
#
_cell.length_a   1.000
_cell.length_b   1.000
_cell.length_c   1.000
_cell.angle_alpha   90.00
_cell.angle_beta   90.00
_cell.angle_gamma   90.00
#
_symmetry.space_group_name_H-M   'P 1'
#
loop_
_entity.id
_entity.type
_entity.pdbx_description
1 polymer ?
#
loop_
_entity_poly.entity_id
_entity_poly.type
_entity_poly.pdbx_seq_one_letter_code
_entity_poly.pdbx_strand_id
1 'polypeptide(L)'
;VESAAKASIERVIKEILPVIDSFEIGMTIDTKTDEGMETFIAGQKATYKQFMSMLDKFSIEEIDPKDMKFDSENHEAMSTVEDENTEPGYIVEVIQKGYRLQNRLLRPARVIVSSEKQKD
;
A
#
# COMPACT_ATOMS: atom_id res chain seq x y z
N VAL A 1 23.39 -16.44 -15.48
CA VAL A 1 22.21 -16.48 -14.61
C VAL A 1 22.42 -15.58 -13.39
N GLU A 2 23.53 -15.73 -12.66
CA GLU A 2 23.84 -14.86 -11.53
C GLU A 2 23.99 -13.41 -11.95
N SER A 3 24.59 -13.16 -13.12
CA SER A 3 24.78 -11.81 -13.66
C SER A 3 23.44 -11.13 -13.95
N ALA A 4 22.48 -11.88 -14.50
CA ALA A 4 21.15 -11.34 -14.79
C ALA A 4 20.39 -11.02 -13.49
N ALA A 5 20.49 -11.89 -12.48
CA ALA A 5 19.86 -11.66 -11.18
C ALA A 5 20.47 -10.44 -10.49
N LYS A 6 21.80 -10.32 -10.51
CA LYS A 6 22.48 -9.15 -9.94
C LYS A 6 22.10 -7.86 -10.67
N ALA A 7 22.02 -7.89 -12.00
CA ALA A 7 21.64 -6.73 -12.79
C ALA A 7 20.22 -6.28 -12.46
N SER A 8 19.30 -7.24 -12.27
CA SER A 8 17.92 -6.93 -11.91
C SER A 8 17.83 -6.28 -10.52
N ILE A 9 18.55 -6.83 -9.54
CA ILE A 9 18.59 -6.27 -8.18
C ILE A 9 19.20 -4.87 -8.22
N GLU A 10 20.30 -4.70 -8.95
CA GLU A 10 20.97 -3.41 -9.08
C GLU A 10 20.02 -2.35 -9.63
N ARG A 11 19.23 -2.71 -10.65
CA ARG A 11 18.27 -1.79 -11.24
C ARG A 11 17.19 -1.37 -10.25
N VAL A 12 16.68 -2.32 -9.46
CA VAL A 12 15.68 -2.02 -8.44
C VAL A 12 16.26 -1.13 -7.35
N ILE A 13 17.46 -1.48 -6.87
CA ILE A 13 18.10 -0.70 -5.79
C ILE A 13 18.38 0.72 -6.25
N LYS A 14 18.85 0.93 -7.48
CA LYS A 14 19.08 2.28 -8.00
C LYS A 14 17.81 3.13 -8.01
N GLU A 15 16.65 2.51 -8.21
CA GLU A 15 15.38 3.22 -8.16
C GLU A 15 14.92 3.48 -6.71
N ILE A 16 15.37 2.67 -5.76
CA ILE A 16 15.05 2.85 -4.35
C ILE A 16 15.88 3.96 -3.70
N LEU A 17 17.13 4.13 -4.13
CA LEU A 17 18.04 5.10 -3.50
C LEU A 17 17.46 6.52 -3.41
N PRO A 18 16.83 7.08 -4.46
CA PRO A 18 16.21 8.40 -4.34
C PRO A 18 15.09 8.46 -3.28
N VAL A 19 14.38 7.36 -3.06
CA VAL A 19 13.35 7.28 -2.03
C VAL A 19 13.99 7.34 -0.64
N ILE A 20 15.10 6.63 -0.46
CA ILE A 20 15.88 6.66 0.79
C ILE A 20 16.36 8.09 1.06
N ASP A 21 16.87 8.76 0.02
CA ASP A 21 17.31 10.15 0.14
C ASP A 21 16.19 11.06 0.62
N SER A 22 14.98 10.88 0.09
CA SER A 22 13.83 11.68 0.49
C SER A 22 13.46 11.45 1.96
N PHE A 23 13.53 10.21 2.44
CA PHE A 23 13.32 9.90 3.85
C PHE A 23 14.37 10.55 4.74
N GLU A 24 15.63 10.53 4.31
CA GLU A 24 16.71 11.14 5.09
C GLU A 24 16.51 12.64 5.22
N ILE A 25 16.07 13.30 4.15
CA ILE A 25 15.76 14.74 4.20
C ILE A 25 14.63 14.99 5.22
N GLY A 26 13.60 14.14 5.22
CA GLY A 26 12.51 14.27 6.17
C GLY A 26 12.95 14.19 7.63
N MET A 27 13.96 13.37 7.92
CA MET A 27 14.48 13.24 9.28
C MET A 27 15.17 14.49 9.80
N THR A 28 15.54 15.41 8.93
CA THR A 28 16.21 16.65 9.33
C THR A 28 15.23 17.78 9.66
N ILE A 29 13.94 17.57 9.42
CA ILE A 29 12.91 18.59 9.62
C ILE A 29 12.53 18.66 11.10
N ASP A 30 12.49 19.88 11.65
CA ASP A 30 12.05 20.10 13.02
C ASP A 30 10.52 20.02 13.08
N THR A 31 10.00 18.94 13.65
CA THR A 31 8.56 18.70 13.77
C THR A 31 7.94 19.33 15.03
N LYS A 32 8.72 20.04 15.82
CA LYS A 32 8.23 20.70 17.03
C LYS A 32 7.42 21.96 16.72
N THR A 33 7.64 22.55 15.54
CA THR A 33 6.86 23.71 15.10
C THR A 33 5.72 23.24 14.19
N ASP A 34 4.63 24.02 14.14
CA ASP A 34 3.50 23.72 13.26
C ASP A 34 3.91 23.70 11.79
N GLU A 35 4.73 24.70 11.39
CA GLU A 35 5.22 24.78 10.01
C GLU A 35 6.12 23.58 9.66
N GLY A 36 7.00 23.20 10.59
CA GLY A 36 7.88 22.04 10.38
C GLY A 36 7.08 20.75 10.27
N MET A 37 6.04 20.58 11.09
CA MET A 37 5.19 19.40 11.03
C MET A 37 4.43 19.33 9.71
N GLU A 38 3.89 20.45 9.23
CA GLU A 38 3.22 20.50 7.93
C GLU A 38 4.17 20.12 6.80
N THR A 39 5.39 20.66 6.84
CA THR A 39 6.41 20.36 5.85
C THR A 39 6.78 18.88 5.87
N PHE A 40 6.91 18.31 7.07
CA PHE A 40 7.23 16.91 7.24
C PHE A 40 6.14 16.03 6.64
N ILE A 41 4.88 16.30 6.96
CA ILE A 41 3.75 15.51 6.45
C ILE A 41 3.66 15.59 4.93
N ALA A 42 3.82 16.79 4.37
CA ALA A 42 3.80 16.97 2.92
C ALA A 42 4.94 16.18 2.26
N GLY A 43 6.12 16.20 2.88
CA GLY A 43 7.27 15.43 2.39
C GLY A 43 7.04 13.93 2.43
N GLN A 44 6.39 13.43 3.49
CA GLN A 44 6.06 12.01 3.59
C GLN A 44 5.10 11.58 2.49
N LYS A 45 4.09 12.40 2.22
CA LYS A 45 3.15 12.10 1.12
C LYS A 45 3.85 12.09 -0.23
N ALA A 46 4.75 13.03 -0.46
CA ALA A 46 5.51 13.10 -1.70
C ALA A 46 6.43 11.89 -1.85
N THR A 47 7.08 11.46 -0.76
CA THR A 47 7.95 10.27 -0.75
C THR A 47 7.14 9.01 -1.05
N TYR A 48 5.95 8.90 -0.46
CA TYR A 48 5.07 7.78 -0.72
C TYR A 48 4.71 7.70 -2.22
N LYS A 49 4.35 8.84 -2.82
CA LYS A 49 4.03 8.89 -4.25
C LYS A 49 5.24 8.52 -5.11
N GLN A 50 6.41 8.97 -4.73
CA GLN A 50 7.67 8.63 -5.41
C GLN A 50 7.89 7.11 -5.39
N PHE A 51 7.68 6.50 -4.23
CA PHE A 51 7.82 5.05 -4.08
C PHE A 51 6.79 4.31 -4.93
N MET A 52 5.55 4.75 -4.93
CA MET A 52 4.50 4.11 -5.73
C MET A 52 4.77 4.24 -7.23
N SER A 53 5.32 5.37 -7.67
CA SER A 53 5.73 5.53 -9.08
C SER A 53 6.85 4.57 -9.45
N MET A 54 7.77 4.35 -8.52
CA MET A 54 8.85 3.38 -8.71
C MET A 54 8.28 1.96 -8.86
N LEU A 55 7.34 1.58 -8.01
CA LEU A 55 6.71 0.26 -8.11
C LEU A 55 6.01 0.08 -9.46
N ASP A 56 5.34 1.13 -9.94
CA ASP A 56 4.67 1.10 -11.23
C ASP A 56 5.66 0.85 -12.38
N LYS A 57 6.85 1.43 -12.30
CA LYS A 57 7.91 1.19 -13.29
C LYS A 57 8.26 -0.29 -13.42
N PHE A 58 8.18 -1.03 -12.32
CA PHE A 58 8.48 -2.46 -12.32
C PHE A 58 7.24 -3.32 -12.49
N SER A 59 6.13 -2.72 -12.93
CA SER A 59 4.85 -3.40 -13.16
C SER A 59 4.27 -4.03 -11.89
N ILE A 60 4.51 -3.39 -10.76
CA ILE A 60 3.94 -3.80 -9.48
C ILE A 60 2.69 -2.95 -9.23
N GLU A 61 1.55 -3.61 -9.11
CA GLU A 61 0.27 -2.95 -8.86
C GLU A 61 -0.13 -3.06 -7.39
N GLU A 62 -0.64 -1.97 -6.85
CA GLU A 62 -1.21 -1.95 -5.50
C GLU A 62 -2.64 -2.46 -5.55
N ILE A 63 -3.00 -3.30 -4.59
CA ILE A 63 -4.38 -3.78 -4.41
C ILE A 63 -4.95 -3.06 -3.18
N ASP A 64 -5.81 -2.08 -3.43
CA ASP A 64 -6.50 -1.32 -2.40
C ASP A 64 -8.00 -1.40 -2.66
N PRO A 65 -8.66 -2.46 -2.15
CA PRO A 65 -10.04 -2.75 -2.52
C PRO A 65 -11.09 -2.12 -1.60
N LYS A 66 -10.81 -1.00 -1.00
CA LYS A 66 -11.79 -0.33 -0.15
C LYS A 66 -13.09 -0.06 -0.91
N ASP A 67 -14.22 -0.39 -0.29
CA ASP A 67 -15.55 -0.21 -0.87
C ASP A 67 -15.85 -1.12 -2.08
N MET A 68 -14.96 -2.07 -2.36
CA MET A 68 -15.15 -3.05 -3.41
C MET A 68 -15.68 -4.36 -2.85
N LYS A 69 -16.21 -5.20 -3.73
CA LYS A 69 -16.67 -6.53 -3.34
C LYS A 69 -15.47 -7.42 -2.99
N PHE A 70 -15.62 -8.23 -1.95
CA PHE A 70 -14.59 -9.18 -1.57
C PHE A 70 -14.35 -10.20 -2.69
N ASP A 71 -13.07 -10.44 -3.00
CA ASP A 71 -12.61 -11.38 -4.01
C ASP A 71 -11.50 -12.22 -3.40
N SER A 72 -11.80 -13.52 -3.15
CA SER A 72 -10.87 -14.40 -2.46
C SER A 72 -9.54 -14.64 -3.19
N GLU A 73 -9.46 -14.32 -4.49
CA GLU A 73 -8.21 -14.46 -5.23
C GLU A 73 -7.19 -13.37 -4.86
N ASN A 74 -7.68 -12.18 -4.55
CA ASN A 74 -6.80 -11.02 -4.30
C ASN A 74 -6.88 -10.48 -2.88
N HIS A 75 -7.85 -10.95 -2.09
CA HIS A 75 -8.09 -10.43 -0.75
C HIS A 75 -8.13 -11.56 0.28
N GLU A 76 -7.76 -11.22 1.51
CA GLU A 76 -7.86 -12.13 2.65
C GLU A 76 -8.72 -11.44 3.71
N ALA A 77 -9.85 -12.06 4.04
CA ALA A 77 -10.74 -11.52 5.06
C ALA A 77 -10.19 -11.88 6.45
N MET A 78 -9.83 -10.88 7.21
CA MET A 78 -9.32 -11.08 8.58
C MET A 78 -10.46 -11.19 9.58
N SER A 79 -11.55 -10.48 9.32
CA SER A 79 -12.76 -10.53 10.15
C SER A 79 -13.94 -9.95 9.37
N THR A 80 -15.11 -10.11 9.95
CA THR A 80 -16.32 -9.48 9.43
C THR A 80 -16.94 -8.59 10.50
N VAL A 81 -17.59 -7.52 10.06
CA VAL A 81 -18.31 -6.62 10.97
C VAL A 81 -19.64 -6.24 10.33
N GLU A 82 -20.60 -5.91 11.16
CA GLU A 82 -21.85 -5.35 10.68
C GLU A 82 -21.61 -3.85 10.44
N ASP A 83 -21.89 -3.39 9.24
CA ASP A 83 -21.72 -1.98 8.90
C ASP A 83 -22.94 -1.52 8.09
N GLU A 84 -23.66 -0.56 8.64
CA GLU A 84 -24.88 -0.04 8.04
C GLU A 84 -24.61 0.66 6.70
N ASN A 85 -23.39 1.17 6.50
CA ASN A 85 -23.03 1.93 5.31
C ASN A 85 -22.38 1.09 4.23
N THR A 86 -22.21 -0.22 4.48
CA THR A 86 -21.52 -1.13 3.54
C THR A 86 -22.37 -2.37 3.35
N GLU A 87 -22.66 -2.69 2.09
CA GLU A 87 -23.42 -3.90 1.79
C GLU A 87 -22.66 -5.17 2.22
N PRO A 88 -23.40 -6.21 2.68
CA PRO A 88 -22.76 -7.49 2.99
C PRO A 88 -21.92 -8.00 1.83
N GLY A 89 -20.74 -8.51 2.16
CA GLY A 89 -19.82 -9.02 1.16
C GLY A 89 -18.86 -7.98 0.58
N TYR A 90 -19.06 -6.71 0.94
CA TYR A 90 -18.20 -5.62 0.50
C TYR A 90 -17.17 -5.28 1.58
N ILE A 91 -16.06 -4.73 1.17
CA ILE A 91 -14.93 -4.43 2.06
C ILE A 91 -15.17 -3.11 2.79
N VAL A 92 -15.12 -3.18 4.11
CA VAL A 92 -15.29 -2.02 4.99
C VAL A 92 -13.97 -1.28 5.18
N GLU A 93 -12.89 -2.04 5.37
CA GLU A 93 -11.58 -1.47 5.68
C GLU A 93 -10.48 -2.35 5.11
N VAL A 94 -9.43 -1.71 4.63
CA VAL A 94 -8.21 -2.37 4.17
C VAL A 94 -7.17 -2.23 5.28
N ILE A 95 -6.88 -3.34 5.96
CA ILE A 95 -5.89 -3.35 7.05
C ILE A 95 -4.48 -3.29 6.48
N GLN A 96 -4.26 -4.01 5.40
CA GLN A 96 -2.96 -4.06 4.74
C GLN A 96 -3.19 -4.21 3.26
N LYS A 97 -2.62 -3.31 2.47
CA LYS A 97 -2.76 -3.36 1.01
C LYS A 97 -2.03 -4.56 0.45
N GLY A 98 -2.55 -5.10 -0.64
CA GLY A 98 -1.91 -6.18 -1.37
C GLY A 98 -1.09 -5.66 -2.53
N TYR A 99 -0.29 -6.53 -3.11
CA TYR A 99 0.54 -6.18 -4.26
C TYR A 99 0.63 -7.34 -5.25
N ARG A 100 0.65 -6.99 -6.51
CA ARG A 100 0.71 -7.94 -7.62
C ARG A 100 1.84 -7.52 -8.57
N LEU A 101 2.64 -8.48 -8.99
CA LEU A 101 3.66 -8.26 -10.01
C LEU A 101 3.19 -8.97 -11.29
N GLN A 102 2.68 -8.18 -12.23
CA GLN A 102 2.06 -8.70 -13.46
C GLN A 102 0.98 -9.74 -13.11
N ASN A 103 1.15 -11.00 -13.51
CA ASN A 103 0.16 -12.06 -13.26
C ASN A 103 0.38 -12.80 -11.94
N ARG A 104 1.31 -12.33 -11.13
CA ARG A 104 1.67 -13.01 -9.89
C ARG A 104 1.27 -12.20 -8.67
N LEU A 105 0.45 -12.79 -7.82
CA LEU A 105 0.09 -12.17 -6.55
C LEU A 105 1.28 -12.27 -5.60
N LEU A 106 1.78 -11.12 -5.11
CA LEU A 106 2.87 -11.09 -4.14
C LEU A 106 2.33 -11.26 -2.72
N ARG A 107 1.24 -10.57 -2.43
CA ARG A 107 0.50 -10.78 -1.18
C ARG A 107 -0.92 -10.24 -1.36
N PRO A 108 -1.93 -10.88 -0.75
CA PRO A 108 -3.30 -10.37 -0.84
C PRO A 108 -3.49 -9.13 0.03
N ALA A 109 -4.52 -8.35 -0.27
CA ALA A 109 -4.94 -7.27 0.62
C ALA A 109 -5.67 -7.89 1.82
N ARG A 110 -5.28 -7.52 3.02
CA ARG A 110 -5.95 -7.97 4.23
C ARG A 110 -7.05 -6.98 4.58
N VAL A 111 -8.26 -7.49 4.72
CA VAL A 111 -9.45 -6.64 4.77
C VAL A 111 -10.42 -7.07 5.86
N ILE A 112 -11.33 -6.15 6.18
CA ILE A 112 -12.50 -6.42 7.01
C ILE A 112 -13.68 -6.32 6.08
N VAL A 113 -14.54 -7.33 6.10
CA VAL A 113 -15.70 -7.45 5.20
C VAL A 113 -16.99 -7.20 5.98
N SER A 114 -17.94 -6.55 5.32
CA SER A 114 -19.25 -6.33 5.91
C SER A 114 -20.04 -7.64 5.94
N SER A 115 -20.62 -7.95 7.10
CA SER A 115 -21.47 -9.12 7.27
C SER A 115 -22.94 -8.70 7.26
N GLU A 116 -23.80 -9.68 7.03
CA GLU A 116 -25.22 -9.42 7.13
C GLU A 116 -25.59 -9.07 8.58
N LYS A 117 -26.53 -8.11 8.71
CA LYS A 117 -27.02 -7.73 10.02
C LYS A 117 -27.80 -8.91 10.62
N GLN A 118 -27.40 -9.33 11.81
CA GLN A 118 -28.12 -10.41 12.49
C GLN A 118 -29.52 -9.95 12.87
N LYS A 119 -30.48 -10.79 12.58
CA LYS A 119 -31.86 -10.57 13.01
C LYS A 119 -32.00 -11.13 14.42
N ASP A 120 -32.48 -10.31 15.33
CA ASP A 120 -32.79 -10.75 16.68
C ASP A 120 -34.05 -11.58 16.69
#